data_6f50f1ae0416151574e624d9289f9639
#
_entry.id   6f50f1ae0416151574e624d9289f9639
#
_cell.length_a   1.000
_cell.length_b   1.000
_cell.length_c   1.000
_cell.angle_alpha   90.00
_cell.angle_beta   90.00
_cell.angle_gamma   90.00
#
_symmetry.space_group_name_H-M   'P 1'
#
loop_
_entity.id
_entity.type
_entity.pdbx_description
1 polymer ?
#
loop_
_entity_poly.entity_id
_entity_poly.type
_entity_poly.pdbx_seq_one_letter_code
_entity_poly.pdbx_strand_id
1 'polypeptide(L)'
;KIGDVDVVWNITPNDDNAYQNNLDQTLQNQESAAADDKIDIFLVEADYAFKYVDTDYTLPITDLGISEEDLSKQYQYTKDIVTDSNGTLKGVSWQGCPGVLFYNRDAAKEVLGTDDPAEVQKYVSDWDTFNETAKKMKDAGYQMTSSANDTYRVYSNNVTSKWVQDGKINIDDNIMKWVDDSKELVDAGETGTHDLWSDDWSKGFYPEGKVFCYFGPAWLVNFSMAADTEGSIGYNGGWGAAEGPQGFYWGGTWICAANGTDNKGLIKDIILKMTTDDDIMKDIVVDDDDFVNNNKVMNGLAD
;
A
#
# COMPACT_ATOMS: atom_id res chain seq x y z
N LYS A 1 9.86 6.60 26.37
CA LYS A 1 10.59 7.87 26.46
C LYS A 1 11.56 8.00 25.30
N ILE A 2 11.75 9.21 24.83
CA ILE A 2 12.83 9.57 23.91
C ILE A 2 13.71 10.57 24.64
N GLY A 3 14.91 10.14 25.08
CA GLY A 3 15.69 10.87 26.07
C GLY A 3 14.88 11.05 27.36
N ASP A 4 14.72 12.29 27.81
CA ASP A 4 13.95 12.63 29.02
C ASP A 4 12.45 12.92 28.71
N VAL A 5 12.04 12.93 27.46
CA VAL A 5 10.66 13.23 27.05
C VAL A 5 9.77 11.99 27.13
N ASP A 6 8.63 12.11 27.78
CA ASP A 6 7.62 11.06 27.83
C ASP A 6 6.87 10.99 26.49
N VAL A 7 6.69 9.79 25.96
CA VAL A 7 5.88 9.54 24.75
C VAL A 7 4.54 8.96 25.20
N VAL A 8 3.46 9.62 24.82
CA VAL A 8 2.09 9.16 25.06
C VAL A 8 1.53 8.63 23.75
N TRP A 9 1.09 7.38 23.76
CA TRP A 9 0.49 6.72 22.60
C TRP A 9 -1.03 6.76 22.70
N ASN A 10 -1.67 7.42 21.73
CA ASN A 10 -3.12 7.39 21.54
C ASN A 10 -3.45 6.39 20.46
N ILE A 11 -3.80 5.16 20.84
CA ILE A 11 -4.08 4.07 19.92
C ILE A 11 -5.59 3.95 19.75
N THR A 12 -6.07 4.12 18.52
CA THR A 12 -7.47 3.92 18.16
C THR A 12 -7.52 2.87 17.04
N PRO A 13 -8.21 1.75 17.24
CA PRO A 13 -8.45 0.77 16.17
C PRO A 13 -9.18 1.44 14.98
N ASN A 14 -8.91 0.97 13.76
CA ASN A 14 -9.53 1.57 12.56
C ASN A 14 -10.85 0.89 12.16
N ASP A 15 -11.53 0.23 13.09
CA ASP A 15 -12.86 -0.34 12.85
C ASP A 15 -13.86 0.79 12.61
N ASP A 16 -14.69 0.66 11.58
CA ASP A 16 -15.73 1.62 11.22
C ASP A 16 -15.23 3.08 11.11
N ASN A 17 -14.01 3.29 10.63
CA ASN A 17 -13.33 4.59 10.57
C ASN A 17 -13.11 5.27 11.94
N ALA A 18 -13.07 4.52 13.02
CA ALA A 18 -12.91 5.08 14.37
C ALA A 18 -11.63 5.90 14.51
N TYR A 19 -10.53 5.46 13.88
CA TYR A 19 -9.27 6.21 13.89
C TYR A 19 -9.45 7.61 13.26
N GLN A 20 -9.96 7.68 12.04
CA GLN A 20 -10.15 8.95 11.33
C GLN A 20 -11.13 9.86 12.07
N ASN A 21 -12.22 9.32 12.61
CA ASN A 21 -13.21 10.09 13.38
C ASN A 21 -12.59 10.68 14.67
N ASN A 22 -11.75 9.90 15.36
CA ASN A 22 -11.06 10.39 16.56
C ASN A 22 -10.00 11.43 16.20
N LEU A 23 -9.23 11.20 15.13
CA LEU A 23 -8.23 12.15 14.65
C LEU A 23 -8.85 13.47 14.22
N ASP A 24 -9.99 13.44 13.51
CA ASP A 24 -10.75 14.63 13.12
C ASP A 24 -11.10 15.50 14.32
N GLN A 25 -11.66 14.89 15.36
CA GLN A 25 -12.06 15.60 16.58
C GLN A 25 -10.85 16.18 17.31
N THR A 26 -9.77 15.41 17.40
CA THR A 26 -8.58 15.82 18.12
C THR A 26 -7.88 16.99 17.42
N LEU A 27 -7.71 16.92 16.09
CA LEU A 27 -7.10 18.00 15.31
C LEU A 27 -7.96 19.28 15.33
N GLN A 28 -9.29 19.17 15.29
CA GLN A 28 -10.19 20.33 15.42
C GLN A 28 -10.06 21.03 16.78
N ASN A 29 -9.78 20.28 17.83
CA ASN A 29 -9.63 20.81 19.18
C ASN A 29 -8.18 21.20 19.54
N GLN A 30 -7.23 20.97 18.63
CA GLN A 30 -5.78 21.17 18.87
C GLN A 30 -5.43 22.56 19.40
N GLU A 31 -6.03 23.62 18.83
CA GLU A 31 -5.73 24.99 19.21
C GLU A 31 -6.18 25.30 20.66
N SER A 32 -7.29 24.72 21.10
CA SER A 32 -7.87 24.93 22.45
C SER A 32 -7.37 23.93 23.51
N ALA A 33 -6.66 22.89 23.09
CA ALA A 33 -6.12 21.87 23.98
C ALA A 33 -5.03 22.45 24.92
N ALA A 34 -4.93 21.91 26.13
CA ALA A 34 -3.80 22.22 27.00
C ALA A 34 -2.49 21.69 26.35
N ALA A 35 -1.35 22.27 26.69
CA ALA A 35 -0.08 21.93 26.05
C ALA A 35 0.21 20.41 26.08
N ASP A 36 -0.02 19.77 27.23
CA ASP A 36 0.22 18.33 27.40
C ASP A 36 -0.83 17.42 26.74
N ASP A 37 -1.95 17.99 26.28
CA ASP A 37 -3.05 17.27 25.59
C ASP A 37 -3.00 17.43 24.08
N LYS A 38 -2.07 18.23 23.55
CA LYS A 38 -1.90 18.43 22.11
C LYS A 38 -1.29 17.19 21.45
N ILE A 39 -1.75 16.90 20.24
CA ILE A 39 -1.07 15.93 19.38
C ILE A 39 0.16 16.58 18.76
N ASP A 40 1.28 15.88 18.78
CA ASP A 40 2.52 16.26 18.12
C ASP A 40 2.65 15.57 16.75
N ILE A 41 2.43 14.26 16.75
CA ILE A 41 2.55 13.38 15.57
C ILE A 41 1.25 12.61 15.39
N PHE A 42 0.82 12.47 14.14
CA PHE A 42 -0.23 11.54 13.76
C PHE A 42 0.15 10.81 12.47
N LEU A 43 -0.46 9.66 12.25
CA LEU A 43 -0.20 8.84 11.09
C LEU A 43 -1.38 8.95 10.12
N VAL A 44 -1.07 8.89 8.82
CA VAL A 44 -2.07 8.81 7.77
C VAL A 44 -1.72 7.69 6.81
N GLU A 45 -2.73 7.04 6.26
CA GLU A 45 -2.61 6.00 5.26
C GLU A 45 -2.98 6.58 3.88
N ALA A 46 -2.44 6.02 2.80
CA ALA A 46 -2.57 6.54 1.44
C ALA A 46 -4.01 6.88 1.03
N ASP A 47 -4.99 6.05 1.41
CA ASP A 47 -6.38 6.20 0.96
C ASP A 47 -7.07 7.45 1.52
N TYR A 48 -6.59 7.98 2.65
CA TYR A 48 -7.16 9.17 3.27
C TYR A 48 -6.15 10.28 3.60
N ALA A 49 -4.87 10.12 3.22
CA ALA A 49 -3.82 11.10 3.53
C ALA A 49 -4.17 12.51 3.08
N PHE A 50 -4.72 12.66 1.87
CA PHE A 50 -5.04 13.96 1.29
C PHE A 50 -6.05 14.75 2.12
N LYS A 51 -6.99 14.07 2.81
CA LYS A 51 -7.95 14.68 3.73
C LYS A 51 -7.27 15.52 4.82
N TYR A 52 -6.10 15.09 5.28
CA TYR A 52 -5.37 15.75 6.37
C TYR A 52 -4.27 16.68 5.87
N VAL A 53 -3.55 16.30 4.82
CA VAL A 53 -2.44 17.11 4.32
C VAL A 53 -2.92 18.36 3.58
N ASP A 54 -4.09 18.32 2.93
CA ASP A 54 -4.68 19.50 2.27
C ASP A 54 -5.44 20.42 3.26
N THR A 55 -4.95 20.52 4.48
CA THR A 55 -5.50 21.34 5.56
C THR A 55 -4.41 22.06 6.34
N ASP A 56 -4.81 23.05 7.15
CA ASP A 56 -3.91 23.75 8.08
C ASP A 56 -3.63 22.94 9.36
N TYR A 57 -4.25 21.77 9.54
CA TYR A 57 -3.97 20.90 10.69
C TYR A 57 -2.60 20.22 10.60
N THR A 58 -2.07 20.08 9.41
CA THR A 58 -0.78 19.40 9.15
C THR A 58 0.29 20.42 8.78
N LEU A 59 1.41 20.39 9.49
CA LEU A 59 2.55 21.26 9.24
C LEU A 59 3.29 20.86 7.96
N PRO A 60 3.77 21.85 7.16
CA PRO A 60 4.82 21.60 6.17
C PRO A 60 6.05 20.96 6.82
N ILE A 61 6.67 19.99 6.17
CA ILE A 61 7.88 19.36 6.71
C ILE A 61 9.05 20.35 6.81
N THR A 62 9.05 21.38 5.95
CA THR A 62 10.04 22.49 6.00
C THR A 62 9.95 23.30 7.29
N ASP A 63 8.75 23.39 7.91
CA ASP A 63 8.56 24.06 9.21
C ASP A 63 9.18 23.27 10.39
N LEU A 64 9.48 22.00 10.16
CA LEU A 64 10.26 21.15 11.06
C LEU A 64 11.77 21.28 10.79
N GLY A 65 12.18 21.96 9.71
CA GLY A 65 13.56 22.03 9.25
C GLY A 65 14.04 20.77 8.52
N ILE A 66 13.13 19.99 7.94
CA ILE A 66 13.45 18.87 7.04
C ILE A 66 13.56 19.41 5.62
N SER A 67 14.67 19.12 4.94
CA SER A 67 14.96 19.57 3.59
C SER A 67 14.67 18.49 2.54
N GLU A 68 14.61 18.89 1.27
CA GLU A 68 14.55 17.94 0.16
C GLU A 68 15.81 17.06 0.07
N GLU A 69 16.97 17.57 0.49
CA GLU A 69 18.21 16.81 0.53
C GLU A 69 18.14 15.68 1.55
N ASP A 70 17.53 15.92 2.72
CA ASP A 70 17.29 14.89 3.73
C ASP A 70 16.45 13.73 3.17
N LEU A 71 15.53 14.02 2.25
CA LEU A 71 14.61 13.06 1.64
C LEU A 71 15.05 12.59 0.23
N SER A 72 16.31 12.85 -0.16
CA SER A 72 16.80 12.55 -1.52
C SER A 72 16.82 11.06 -1.90
N LYS A 73 16.82 10.18 -0.91
CA LYS A 73 16.77 8.72 -1.11
C LYS A 73 15.35 8.15 -1.25
N GLN A 74 14.32 8.97 -1.01
CA GLN A 74 12.94 8.54 -1.06
C GLN A 74 12.38 8.53 -2.47
N TYR A 75 11.43 7.63 -2.72
CA TYR A 75 10.72 7.55 -4.00
C TYR A 75 9.77 8.74 -4.17
N GLN A 76 9.71 9.31 -5.37
CA GLN A 76 8.92 10.52 -5.62
C GLN A 76 7.42 10.31 -5.39
N TYR A 77 6.86 9.19 -5.83
CA TYR A 77 5.42 8.93 -5.66
C TYR A 77 4.98 8.94 -4.19
N THR A 78 5.86 8.55 -3.25
CA THR A 78 5.53 8.60 -1.82
C THR A 78 5.40 10.02 -1.29
N LYS A 79 6.14 10.97 -1.87
CA LYS A 79 6.03 12.40 -1.57
C LYS A 79 4.77 13.00 -2.19
N ASP A 80 4.44 12.59 -3.43
CA ASP A 80 3.29 13.13 -4.16
C ASP A 80 1.97 12.87 -3.40
N ILE A 81 1.85 11.71 -2.73
CA ILE A 81 0.64 11.32 -1.95
C ILE A 81 0.35 12.30 -0.80
N VAL A 82 1.37 12.85 -0.18
CA VAL A 82 1.27 13.76 0.98
C VAL A 82 1.69 15.20 0.65
N THR A 83 1.62 15.55 -0.61
CA THR A 83 1.78 16.93 -1.10
C THR A 83 0.39 17.56 -1.26
N ASP A 84 0.19 18.73 -0.63
CA ASP A 84 -1.08 19.43 -0.68
C ASP A 84 -1.37 20.08 -2.04
N SER A 85 -2.56 20.65 -2.20
CA SER A 85 -2.99 21.35 -3.44
C SER A 85 -2.08 22.52 -3.85
N ASN A 86 -1.26 23.05 -2.93
CA ASN A 86 -0.34 24.14 -3.17
C ASN A 86 1.08 23.67 -3.51
N GLY A 87 1.31 22.36 -3.56
CA GLY A 87 2.62 21.76 -3.80
C GLY A 87 3.51 21.67 -2.56
N THR A 88 2.94 21.73 -1.36
CA THR A 88 3.68 21.67 -0.09
C THR A 88 3.69 20.25 0.45
N LEU A 89 4.88 19.71 0.72
CA LEU A 89 5.05 18.39 1.31
C LEU A 89 4.76 18.44 2.83
N LYS A 90 3.87 17.57 3.32
CA LYS A 90 3.36 17.59 4.70
C LYS A 90 3.44 16.26 5.45
N GLY A 91 4.12 15.27 4.90
CA GLY A 91 4.34 13.99 5.55
C GLY A 91 5.53 13.24 4.99
N VAL A 92 6.01 12.25 5.72
CA VAL A 92 7.15 11.41 5.31
C VAL A 92 6.86 9.96 5.68
N SER A 93 7.14 9.03 4.76
CA SER A 93 6.91 7.59 4.98
C SER A 93 8.23 6.83 5.08
N TRP A 94 8.22 5.77 5.89
CA TRP A 94 9.27 4.73 5.86
C TRP A 94 8.97 3.64 4.84
N GLN A 95 7.69 3.48 4.40
CA GLN A 95 7.24 2.44 3.48
C GLN A 95 7.22 2.93 2.03
N GLY A 96 7.66 2.05 1.10
CA GLY A 96 7.54 2.31 -0.33
C GLY A 96 6.28 1.68 -0.94
N CYS A 97 5.87 0.51 -0.47
CA CYS A 97 4.66 -0.22 -0.88
C CYS A 97 4.47 -0.41 -2.40
N PRO A 98 5.52 -0.65 -3.23
CA PRO A 98 5.30 -1.00 -4.62
C PRO A 98 4.55 -2.32 -4.70
N GLY A 99 3.57 -2.39 -5.61
CA GLY A 99 2.79 -3.58 -5.83
C GLY A 99 3.42 -4.52 -6.85
N VAL A 100 3.20 -5.82 -6.64
CA VAL A 100 3.54 -6.90 -7.56
C VAL A 100 2.35 -7.86 -7.70
N LEU A 101 2.42 -8.75 -8.68
CA LEU A 101 1.51 -9.88 -8.81
C LEU A 101 2.15 -11.09 -8.11
N PHE A 102 1.57 -11.53 -6.99
CA PHE A 102 1.92 -12.79 -6.34
C PHE A 102 1.16 -13.93 -7.00
N TYR A 103 1.85 -14.96 -7.47
CA TYR A 103 1.24 -16.11 -8.10
C TYR A 103 1.56 -17.41 -7.36
N ASN A 104 0.59 -18.31 -7.33
CA ASN A 104 0.74 -19.66 -6.81
C ASN A 104 1.66 -20.47 -7.72
N ARG A 105 2.85 -20.85 -7.22
CA ARG A 105 3.88 -21.58 -7.98
C ARG A 105 3.41 -22.94 -8.47
N ASP A 106 2.61 -23.66 -7.69
CA ASP A 106 2.10 -24.96 -8.08
C ASP A 106 1.07 -24.83 -9.21
N ALA A 107 0.17 -23.85 -9.12
CA ALA A 107 -0.77 -23.55 -10.20
C ALA A 107 -0.03 -23.10 -11.48
N ALA A 108 1.01 -22.28 -11.35
CA ALA A 108 1.85 -21.89 -12.49
C ALA A 108 2.52 -23.08 -13.16
N LYS A 109 3.13 -23.99 -12.40
CA LYS A 109 3.71 -25.24 -12.94
C LYS A 109 2.67 -26.10 -13.63
N GLU A 110 1.52 -26.30 -12.99
CA GLU A 110 0.45 -27.13 -13.52
C GLU A 110 -0.10 -26.59 -14.84
N VAL A 111 -0.39 -25.29 -14.90
CA VAL A 111 -1.15 -24.68 -16.02
C VAL A 111 -0.23 -24.05 -17.07
N LEU A 112 0.83 -23.39 -16.65
CA LEU A 112 1.75 -22.66 -17.55
C LEU A 112 3.02 -23.46 -17.87
N GLY A 113 3.30 -24.54 -17.11
CA GLY A 113 4.48 -25.38 -17.28
C GLY A 113 5.76 -24.80 -16.65
N THR A 114 5.66 -23.73 -15.90
CA THR A 114 6.79 -23.04 -15.27
C THR A 114 6.34 -22.29 -14.01
N ASP A 115 7.25 -22.13 -13.05
CA ASP A 115 7.10 -21.23 -11.91
C ASP A 115 8.24 -20.19 -11.84
N ASP A 116 9.03 -20.09 -12.88
CA ASP A 116 10.06 -19.06 -13.01
C ASP A 116 9.41 -17.68 -13.19
N PRO A 117 9.74 -16.67 -12.36
CA PRO A 117 9.09 -15.36 -12.40
C PRO A 117 9.19 -14.67 -13.77
N ALA A 118 10.33 -14.76 -14.46
CA ALA A 118 10.51 -14.11 -15.76
C ALA A 118 9.68 -14.79 -16.86
N GLU A 119 9.47 -16.10 -16.75
CA GLU A 119 8.61 -16.83 -17.67
C GLU A 119 7.13 -16.60 -17.35
N VAL A 120 6.72 -16.60 -16.07
CA VAL A 120 5.35 -16.30 -15.66
C VAL A 120 4.95 -14.88 -16.05
N GLN A 121 5.86 -13.89 -15.95
CA GLN A 121 5.60 -12.51 -16.38
C GLN A 121 5.09 -12.43 -17.83
N LYS A 122 5.52 -13.31 -18.74
CA LYS A 122 5.06 -13.32 -20.13
C LYS A 122 3.56 -13.63 -20.27
N TYR A 123 2.96 -14.29 -19.29
CA TYR A 123 1.53 -14.64 -19.25
C TYR A 123 0.67 -13.59 -18.57
N VAL A 124 1.28 -12.58 -17.96
CA VAL A 124 0.60 -11.52 -17.20
C VAL A 124 1.16 -10.12 -17.50
N SER A 125 1.86 -9.95 -18.63
CA SER A 125 2.60 -8.74 -19.01
C SER A 125 1.72 -7.54 -19.38
N ASP A 126 0.47 -7.79 -19.70
CA ASP A 126 -0.56 -6.80 -20.02
C ASP A 126 -1.95 -7.40 -19.73
N TRP A 127 -3.00 -6.57 -19.83
CA TRP A 127 -4.35 -7.03 -19.50
C TRP A 127 -4.90 -8.06 -20.50
N ASP A 128 -4.47 -8.03 -21.75
CA ASP A 128 -4.92 -9.01 -22.76
C ASP A 128 -4.33 -10.39 -22.44
N THR A 129 -3.03 -10.47 -22.19
CA THR A 129 -2.37 -11.73 -21.78
C THR A 129 -2.82 -12.21 -20.41
N PHE A 130 -3.12 -11.30 -19.47
CA PHE A 130 -3.73 -11.62 -18.19
C PHE A 130 -5.09 -12.30 -18.34
N ASN A 131 -5.97 -11.74 -19.17
CA ASN A 131 -7.30 -12.28 -19.45
C ASN A 131 -7.25 -13.62 -20.19
N GLU A 132 -6.28 -13.80 -21.11
CA GLU A 132 -6.06 -15.10 -21.75
C GLU A 132 -5.56 -16.16 -20.75
N THR A 133 -4.74 -15.76 -19.79
CA THR A 133 -4.26 -16.63 -18.71
C THR A 133 -5.40 -16.99 -17.76
N ALA A 134 -6.33 -16.09 -17.49
CA ALA A 134 -7.51 -16.35 -16.67
C ALA A 134 -8.36 -17.51 -17.27
N LYS A 135 -8.51 -17.58 -18.58
CA LYS A 135 -9.19 -18.69 -19.27
C LYS A 135 -8.48 -20.02 -19.04
N LYS A 136 -7.15 -20.04 -19.17
CA LYS A 136 -6.35 -21.25 -18.93
C LYS A 136 -6.46 -21.73 -17.48
N MET A 137 -6.42 -20.78 -16.53
CA MET A 137 -6.58 -21.09 -15.10
C MET A 137 -7.95 -21.67 -14.81
N LYS A 138 -9.01 -21.09 -15.33
CA LYS A 138 -10.37 -21.62 -15.21
C LYS A 138 -10.51 -23.03 -15.78
N ASP A 139 -9.97 -23.31 -16.96
CA ASP A 139 -10.01 -24.63 -17.58
C ASP A 139 -9.32 -25.69 -16.72
N ALA A 140 -8.35 -25.30 -15.92
CA ALA A 140 -7.66 -26.15 -14.93
C ALA A 140 -8.32 -26.15 -13.54
N GLY A 141 -9.41 -25.43 -13.35
CA GLY A 141 -10.17 -25.38 -12.09
C GLY A 141 -9.70 -24.35 -11.09
N TYR A 142 -8.91 -23.35 -11.53
CA TYR A 142 -8.47 -22.21 -10.71
C TYR A 142 -9.28 -20.95 -11.04
N GLN A 143 -9.46 -20.10 -10.05
CA GLN A 143 -9.83 -18.70 -10.25
C GLN A 143 -8.57 -17.88 -10.55
N MET A 144 -8.64 -16.93 -11.47
CA MET A 144 -7.50 -16.04 -11.74
C MET A 144 -7.15 -15.21 -10.52
N THR A 145 -8.15 -14.54 -9.92
CA THR A 145 -8.07 -13.83 -8.64
C THR A 145 -9.24 -14.23 -7.73
N SER A 146 -9.13 -14.01 -6.42
CA SER A 146 -10.19 -14.30 -5.45
C SER A 146 -11.34 -13.30 -5.53
N SER A 147 -11.05 -12.10 -5.98
CA SER A 147 -12.00 -11.00 -6.12
C SER A 147 -11.73 -10.21 -7.40
N ALA A 148 -12.79 -9.73 -8.05
CA ALA A 148 -12.66 -8.72 -9.10
C ALA A 148 -12.00 -7.42 -8.57
N ASN A 149 -12.09 -7.14 -7.27
CA ASN A 149 -11.45 -6.00 -6.64
C ASN A 149 -9.93 -6.15 -6.47
N ASP A 150 -9.38 -7.36 -6.59
CA ASP A 150 -7.92 -7.56 -6.48
C ASP A 150 -7.13 -6.75 -7.53
N THR A 151 -7.71 -6.49 -8.69
CA THR A 151 -7.08 -5.73 -9.77
C THR A 151 -7.32 -4.22 -9.69
N TYR A 152 -8.25 -3.76 -8.83
CA TYR A 152 -8.66 -2.35 -8.80
C TYR A 152 -7.50 -1.37 -8.60
N ARG A 153 -6.57 -1.68 -7.66
CA ARG A 153 -5.44 -0.79 -7.36
C ARG A 153 -4.51 -0.59 -8.56
N VAL A 154 -4.34 -1.61 -9.40
CA VAL A 154 -3.52 -1.51 -10.60
C VAL A 154 -4.14 -0.51 -11.58
N TYR A 155 -5.44 -0.59 -11.83
CA TYR A 155 -6.13 0.36 -12.70
C TYR A 155 -6.22 1.77 -12.10
N SER A 156 -6.58 1.88 -10.82
CA SER A 156 -6.79 3.18 -10.17
C SER A 156 -5.50 3.98 -9.97
N ASN A 157 -4.36 3.33 -9.85
CA ASN A 157 -3.06 4.02 -9.80
C ASN A 157 -2.64 4.58 -11.16
N ASN A 158 -3.22 4.12 -12.24
CA ASN A 158 -2.89 4.52 -13.60
C ASN A 158 -3.93 5.46 -14.23
N VAL A 159 -4.75 6.12 -13.42
CA VAL A 159 -5.70 7.14 -13.89
C VAL A 159 -4.97 8.40 -14.31
N THR A 160 -5.51 9.09 -15.31
CA THR A 160 -4.95 10.31 -15.88
C THR A 160 -5.78 11.54 -15.59
N SER A 161 -6.96 11.35 -14.99
CA SER A 161 -7.91 12.43 -14.72
C SER A 161 -8.50 12.32 -13.30
N LYS A 162 -8.90 13.48 -12.77
CA LYS A 162 -9.52 13.56 -11.43
C LYS A 162 -10.98 13.10 -11.48
N TRP A 163 -11.49 12.54 -10.38
CA TRP A 163 -12.89 12.18 -10.19
C TRP A 163 -13.88 13.34 -10.33
N VAL A 164 -13.42 14.56 -10.04
CA VAL A 164 -14.23 15.78 -10.19
C VAL A 164 -13.51 16.75 -11.10
N GLN A 165 -14.15 17.14 -12.20
CA GLN A 165 -13.69 18.16 -13.14
C GLN A 165 -14.83 19.15 -13.40
N ASP A 166 -14.56 20.44 -13.27
CA ASP A 166 -15.53 21.51 -13.51
C ASP A 166 -16.86 21.33 -12.73
N GLY A 167 -16.76 20.82 -11.49
CA GLY A 167 -17.91 20.54 -10.62
C GLY A 167 -18.77 19.35 -11.02
N LYS A 168 -18.29 18.50 -11.93
CA LYS A 168 -18.98 17.28 -12.37
C LYS A 168 -18.17 16.04 -12.06
N ILE A 169 -18.86 14.93 -11.81
CA ILE A 169 -18.23 13.62 -11.70
C ILE A 169 -17.61 13.27 -13.06
N ASN A 170 -16.35 12.90 -13.04
CA ASN A 170 -15.60 12.40 -14.17
C ASN A 170 -15.08 11.00 -13.83
N ILE A 171 -15.42 10.03 -14.66
CA ILE A 171 -14.92 8.66 -14.50
C ILE A 171 -13.82 8.47 -15.54
N ASP A 172 -12.60 8.23 -15.06
CA ASP A 172 -11.44 7.99 -15.92
C ASP A 172 -11.64 6.73 -16.77
N ASP A 173 -11.14 6.74 -18.00
CA ASP A 173 -11.26 5.61 -18.94
C ASP A 173 -10.63 4.34 -18.35
N ASN A 174 -9.59 4.45 -17.55
CA ASN A 174 -8.94 3.32 -16.86
C ASN A 174 -9.86 2.68 -15.82
N ILE A 175 -10.64 3.49 -15.13
CA ILE A 175 -11.66 2.97 -14.18
C ILE A 175 -12.79 2.26 -14.94
N MET A 176 -13.23 2.82 -16.07
CA MET A 176 -14.23 2.13 -16.90
C MET A 176 -13.69 0.83 -17.49
N LYS A 177 -12.42 0.82 -17.90
CA LYS A 177 -11.77 -0.42 -18.35
C LYS A 177 -11.76 -1.49 -17.26
N TRP A 178 -11.43 -1.11 -16.00
CA TRP A 178 -11.51 -2.04 -14.87
C TRP A 178 -12.93 -2.60 -14.69
N VAL A 179 -13.96 -1.77 -14.81
CA VAL A 179 -15.37 -2.21 -14.72
C VAL A 179 -15.69 -3.23 -15.80
N ASP A 180 -15.32 -2.95 -17.05
CA ASP A 180 -15.61 -3.81 -18.19
C ASP A 180 -14.83 -5.14 -18.10
N ASP A 181 -13.52 -5.10 -17.85
CA ASP A 181 -12.67 -6.30 -17.71
C ASP A 181 -13.14 -7.16 -16.51
N SER A 182 -13.43 -6.55 -15.37
CA SER A 182 -13.94 -7.26 -14.19
C SER A 182 -15.28 -7.93 -14.46
N LYS A 183 -16.17 -7.23 -15.17
CA LYS A 183 -17.46 -7.81 -15.57
C LYS A 183 -17.29 -9.01 -16.50
N GLU A 184 -16.42 -8.91 -17.50
CA GLU A 184 -16.14 -10.03 -18.42
C GLU A 184 -15.57 -11.24 -17.68
N LEU A 185 -14.60 -11.06 -16.80
CA LEU A 185 -14.00 -12.14 -15.99
C LEU A 185 -15.02 -12.79 -15.06
N VAL A 186 -15.88 -12.00 -14.40
CA VAL A 186 -16.94 -12.52 -13.52
C VAL A 186 -17.99 -13.28 -14.31
N ASP A 187 -18.50 -12.71 -15.41
CA ASP A 187 -19.52 -13.35 -16.25
C ASP A 187 -18.99 -14.66 -16.87
N ALA A 188 -17.72 -14.71 -17.20
CA ALA A 188 -17.04 -15.92 -17.67
C ALA A 188 -16.74 -16.92 -16.53
N GLY A 189 -16.85 -16.54 -15.26
CA GLY A 189 -16.47 -17.36 -14.11
C GLY A 189 -14.96 -17.61 -14.01
N GLU A 190 -14.15 -16.65 -14.43
CA GLU A 190 -12.68 -16.70 -14.47
C GLU A 190 -12.05 -16.03 -13.24
N THR A 191 -12.81 -15.23 -12.50
CA THR A 191 -12.43 -14.63 -11.23
C THR A 191 -13.50 -14.84 -10.16
N GLY A 192 -13.09 -14.78 -8.89
CA GLY A 192 -14.01 -14.78 -7.76
C GLY A 192 -14.72 -13.43 -7.57
N THR A 193 -15.72 -13.43 -6.71
CA THR A 193 -16.54 -12.26 -6.37
C THR A 193 -16.56 -11.97 -4.88
N HIS A 194 -15.56 -12.47 -4.15
CA HIS A 194 -15.47 -12.28 -2.71
C HIS A 194 -15.10 -10.84 -2.38
N ASP A 195 -15.59 -10.33 -1.27
CA ASP A 195 -15.15 -9.04 -0.75
C ASP A 195 -13.71 -9.13 -0.27
N LEU A 196 -12.89 -8.12 -0.57
CA LEU A 196 -11.54 -8.01 -0.03
C LEU A 196 -11.58 -8.09 1.50
N TRP A 197 -10.60 -8.77 2.08
CA TRP A 197 -10.44 -9.00 3.52
C TRP A 197 -11.47 -9.94 4.16
N SER A 198 -12.41 -10.50 3.40
CA SER A 198 -13.33 -11.52 3.91
C SER A 198 -12.64 -12.87 4.10
N ASP A 199 -13.25 -13.71 4.94
CA ASP A 199 -12.79 -15.10 5.12
C ASP A 199 -12.83 -15.88 3.79
N ASP A 200 -13.81 -15.61 2.94
CA ASP A 200 -13.93 -16.26 1.62
C ASP A 200 -12.82 -15.84 0.66
N TRP A 201 -12.43 -14.56 0.68
CA TRP A 201 -11.29 -14.07 -0.07
C TRP A 201 -9.98 -14.74 0.38
N SER A 202 -9.81 -14.89 1.69
CA SER A 202 -8.62 -15.47 2.32
C SER A 202 -8.46 -16.98 2.09
N LYS A 203 -9.52 -17.70 1.70
CA LYS A 203 -9.44 -19.13 1.35
C LYS A 203 -8.45 -19.41 0.23
N GLY A 204 -8.23 -18.46 -0.68
CA GLY A 204 -7.25 -18.57 -1.76
C GLY A 204 -5.78 -18.57 -1.31
N PHE A 205 -5.51 -18.26 -0.04
CA PHE A 205 -4.16 -18.40 0.53
C PHE A 205 -3.80 -19.86 0.87
N TYR A 206 -4.74 -20.77 0.71
CA TYR A 206 -4.58 -22.20 0.92
C TYR A 206 -4.82 -22.97 -0.39
N PRO A 207 -4.18 -24.13 -0.58
CA PRO A 207 -4.24 -24.89 -1.84
C PRO A 207 -5.66 -25.26 -2.29
N GLU A 208 -6.57 -25.53 -1.34
CA GLU A 208 -7.98 -25.88 -1.63
C GLU A 208 -8.79 -24.70 -2.17
N GLY A 209 -8.36 -23.46 -1.93
CA GLY A 209 -9.05 -22.26 -2.43
C GLY A 209 -8.90 -22.06 -3.93
N LYS A 210 -7.89 -22.73 -4.56
CA LYS A 210 -7.71 -22.73 -6.02
C LYS A 210 -7.68 -21.35 -6.65
N VAL A 211 -6.94 -20.40 -6.07
CA VAL A 211 -6.69 -19.07 -6.61
C VAL A 211 -5.27 -19.01 -7.18
N PHE A 212 -5.15 -18.44 -8.39
CA PHE A 212 -3.86 -18.32 -9.05
C PHE A 212 -3.03 -17.15 -8.53
N CYS A 213 -3.61 -15.93 -8.45
CA CYS A 213 -2.82 -14.77 -8.08
C CYS A 213 -3.58 -13.74 -7.22
N TYR A 214 -2.78 -12.91 -6.56
CA TYR A 214 -3.16 -11.73 -5.80
C TYR A 214 -2.27 -10.55 -6.18
N PHE A 215 -2.77 -9.35 -6.06
CA PHE A 215 -2.00 -8.12 -6.26
C PHE A 215 -1.74 -7.43 -4.92
N GLY A 216 -0.51 -7.07 -4.65
CA GLY A 216 -0.18 -6.36 -3.43
C GLY A 216 1.30 -6.07 -3.26
N PRO A 217 1.66 -5.26 -2.27
CA PRO A 217 3.04 -5.01 -1.88
C PRO A 217 3.58 -6.11 -0.94
N ALA A 218 4.86 -6.00 -0.58
CA ALA A 218 5.54 -6.97 0.27
C ALA A 218 4.80 -7.24 1.59
N TRP A 219 4.27 -6.20 2.25
CA TRP A 219 3.52 -6.35 3.50
C TRP A 219 2.30 -7.29 3.40
N LEU A 220 1.71 -7.46 2.22
CA LEU A 220 0.52 -8.32 2.05
C LEU A 220 0.82 -9.77 2.41
N VAL A 221 2.03 -10.25 2.10
CA VAL A 221 2.44 -11.63 2.35
C VAL A 221 2.38 -11.97 3.83
N ASN A 222 3.01 -11.16 4.67
CA ASN A 222 3.07 -11.41 6.11
C ASN A 222 1.82 -10.94 6.85
N PHE A 223 1.17 -9.87 6.38
CA PHE A 223 0.00 -9.32 7.03
C PHE A 223 -1.28 -10.12 6.76
N SER A 224 -1.44 -10.68 5.55
CA SER A 224 -2.73 -11.28 5.14
C SER A 224 -2.61 -12.67 4.57
N MET A 225 -1.53 -13.00 3.83
CA MET A 225 -1.45 -14.24 3.06
C MET A 225 -1.01 -15.46 3.90
N ALA A 226 -1.07 -15.34 5.23
CA ALA A 226 -0.82 -16.42 6.19
C ALA A 226 0.52 -17.15 5.97
N ALA A 227 1.57 -16.42 5.57
CA ALA A 227 2.87 -17.00 5.21
C ALA A 227 3.55 -17.76 6.35
N ASP A 228 3.22 -17.46 7.59
CA ASP A 228 3.68 -18.14 8.82
C ASP A 228 2.80 -19.31 9.26
N THR A 229 1.68 -19.57 8.57
CA THR A 229 0.68 -20.58 8.95
C THR A 229 0.89 -21.89 8.21
N GLU A 230 1.14 -22.98 8.93
CA GLU A 230 1.31 -24.32 8.36
C GLU A 230 0.08 -24.72 7.52
N GLY A 231 0.32 -25.20 6.30
CA GLY A 231 -0.71 -25.59 5.34
C GLY A 231 -1.11 -24.48 4.37
N SER A 232 -0.70 -23.24 4.59
CA SER A 232 -0.88 -22.18 3.60
C SER A 232 0.08 -22.33 2.42
N ILE A 233 -0.23 -21.71 1.30
CA ILE A 233 0.65 -21.67 0.11
C ILE A 233 1.96 -20.96 0.47
N GLY A 234 1.90 -19.88 1.27
CA GLY A 234 3.06 -19.07 1.63
C GLY A 234 4.07 -19.76 2.55
N TYR A 235 3.61 -20.66 3.41
CA TYR A 235 4.42 -21.30 4.49
C TYR A 235 5.74 -21.91 4.03
N ASN A 236 5.76 -22.48 2.84
CA ASN A 236 6.96 -23.10 2.24
C ASN A 236 7.43 -22.35 0.97
N GLY A 237 7.16 -21.04 0.86
CA GLY A 237 7.57 -20.26 -0.30
C GLY A 237 6.77 -20.59 -1.57
N GLY A 238 5.53 -20.99 -1.43
CA GLY A 238 4.64 -21.36 -2.55
C GLY A 238 4.15 -20.19 -3.40
N TRP A 239 4.41 -18.95 -2.98
CA TRP A 239 4.16 -17.76 -3.80
C TRP A 239 5.42 -17.36 -4.58
N GLY A 240 5.25 -17.05 -5.86
CA GLY A 240 6.21 -16.32 -6.67
C GLY A 240 5.74 -14.90 -6.89
N ALA A 241 6.63 -14.01 -7.33
CA ALA A 241 6.29 -12.63 -7.65
C ALA A 241 6.65 -12.30 -9.10
N ALA A 242 5.76 -11.59 -9.79
CA ALA A 242 5.95 -11.05 -11.12
C ALA A 242 5.52 -9.57 -11.13
N GLU A 243 5.99 -8.79 -12.11
CA GLU A 243 5.62 -7.37 -12.20
C GLU A 243 4.11 -7.17 -12.44
N GLY A 244 3.49 -8.13 -13.16
CA GLY A 244 2.10 -8.04 -13.57
C GLY A 244 1.89 -7.12 -14.78
N PRO A 245 0.62 -6.76 -15.08
CA PRO A 245 0.28 -6.03 -16.30
C PRO A 245 0.65 -4.54 -16.26
N GLN A 246 0.71 -3.93 -15.09
CA GLN A 246 1.06 -2.52 -14.90
C GLN A 246 1.65 -2.31 -13.49
N GLY A 247 2.55 -1.33 -13.37
CA GLY A 247 3.06 -0.90 -12.08
C GLY A 247 1.99 -0.19 -11.24
N PHE A 248 2.03 -0.38 -9.93
CA PHE A 248 1.13 0.24 -8.97
C PHE A 248 1.77 0.31 -7.58
N TYR A 249 1.13 1.00 -6.66
CA TYR A 249 1.40 0.93 -5.23
C TYR A 249 0.10 0.70 -4.45
N TRP A 250 0.20 0.17 -3.26
CA TRP A 250 -0.97 0.01 -2.39
C TRP A 250 -0.60 0.22 -0.93
N GLY A 251 -1.33 1.14 -0.26
CA GLY A 251 -1.14 1.45 1.13
C GLY A 251 0.10 2.29 1.40
N GLY A 252 0.65 2.12 2.57
CA GLY A 252 1.74 2.92 3.13
C GLY A 252 1.24 3.88 4.20
N THR A 253 2.11 4.14 5.16
CA THR A 253 1.84 5.01 6.30
C THR A 253 2.80 6.18 6.31
N TRP A 254 2.28 7.39 6.46
CA TRP A 254 3.06 8.62 6.57
C TRP A 254 3.00 9.19 7.98
N ILE A 255 4.13 9.70 8.43
CA ILE A 255 4.26 10.45 9.66
C ILE A 255 4.01 11.92 9.35
N CYS A 256 3.01 12.51 9.98
CA CYS A 256 2.64 13.92 9.88
C CYS A 256 2.82 14.64 11.21
N ALA A 257 3.21 15.91 11.17
CA ALA A 257 3.29 16.76 12.34
C ALA A 257 2.03 17.63 12.46
N ALA A 258 1.43 17.65 13.63
CA ALA A 258 0.25 18.48 13.88
C ALA A 258 0.62 19.96 14.03
N ASN A 259 -0.16 20.83 13.40
CA ASN A 259 -0.05 22.26 13.64
C ASN A 259 -0.37 22.58 15.10
N GLY A 260 0.36 23.51 15.69
CA GLY A 260 0.23 23.87 17.10
C GLY A 260 1.06 23.02 18.08
N THR A 261 1.88 22.07 17.56
CA THR A 261 2.90 21.40 18.36
C THR A 261 3.99 22.36 18.81
N ASP A 262 4.53 22.15 20.01
CA ASP A 262 5.71 22.85 20.52
C ASP A 262 6.99 21.97 20.49
N ASN A 263 6.89 20.74 19.94
CA ASN A 263 7.94 19.72 19.91
C ASN A 263 8.60 19.56 18.52
N LYS A 264 8.61 20.59 17.67
CA LYS A 264 9.07 20.53 16.26
C LYS A 264 10.46 19.88 16.09
N GLY A 265 11.41 20.20 16.97
CA GLY A 265 12.76 19.64 16.90
C GLY A 265 12.79 18.14 17.15
N LEU A 266 12.06 17.67 18.14
CA LEU A 266 11.94 16.24 18.46
C LEU A 266 11.20 15.48 17.34
N ILE A 267 10.15 16.08 16.78
CA ILE A 267 9.40 15.50 15.64
C ILE A 267 10.32 15.33 14.44
N LYS A 268 11.14 16.35 14.12
CA LYS A 268 12.16 16.24 13.06
C LYS A 268 13.07 15.03 13.28
N ASP A 269 13.61 14.90 14.49
CA ASP A 269 14.55 13.82 14.81
C ASP A 269 13.87 12.43 14.68
N ILE A 270 12.61 12.30 15.12
CA ILE A 270 11.82 11.08 14.98
C ILE A 270 11.60 10.75 13.50
N ILE A 271 11.11 11.70 12.71
CA ILE A 271 10.84 11.50 11.29
C ILE A 271 12.11 11.06 10.55
N LEU A 272 13.20 11.82 10.70
CA LEU A 272 14.45 11.51 10.01
C LEU A 272 15.02 10.16 10.46
N LYS A 273 14.97 9.86 11.74
CA LYS A 273 15.45 8.56 12.25
C LYS A 273 14.66 7.40 11.69
N MET A 274 13.34 7.50 11.66
CA MET A 274 12.46 6.41 11.22
C MET A 274 12.36 6.27 9.69
N THR A 275 12.65 7.33 8.93
CA THR A 275 12.36 7.33 7.48
C THR A 275 13.59 7.51 6.58
N THR A 276 14.75 7.86 7.14
CA THR A 276 15.96 8.12 6.36
C THR A 276 17.23 7.44 6.85
N ASP A 277 17.22 6.86 8.05
CA ASP A 277 18.36 6.15 8.63
C ASP A 277 18.52 4.80 7.89
N ASP A 278 19.65 4.61 7.21
CA ASP A 278 19.90 3.44 6.37
C ASP A 278 19.93 2.13 7.18
N ASP A 279 20.40 2.16 8.44
CA ASP A 279 20.47 0.97 9.29
C ASP A 279 19.06 0.54 9.74
N ILE A 280 18.24 1.49 10.20
CA ILE A 280 16.83 1.20 10.57
C ILE A 280 16.04 0.73 9.36
N MET A 281 16.21 1.38 8.21
CA MET A 281 15.54 0.96 6.97
C MET A 281 15.93 -0.47 6.58
N LYS A 282 17.20 -0.83 6.73
CA LYS A 282 17.68 -2.17 6.47
C LYS A 282 17.12 -3.19 7.45
N ASP A 283 17.05 -2.87 8.74
CA ASP A 283 16.46 -3.74 9.75
C ASP A 283 14.98 -4.02 9.44
N ILE A 284 14.20 -3.01 9.03
CA ILE A 284 12.81 -3.19 8.59
C ILE A 284 12.70 -4.18 7.42
N VAL A 285 13.58 -4.07 6.41
CA VAL A 285 13.54 -5.00 5.27
C VAL A 285 13.88 -6.42 5.70
N VAL A 286 14.87 -6.60 6.57
CA VAL A 286 15.38 -7.92 6.95
C VAL A 286 14.51 -8.60 8.00
N ASP A 287 13.97 -7.84 8.95
CA ASP A 287 13.23 -8.39 10.10
C ASP A 287 11.72 -8.48 9.82
N ASP A 288 11.17 -7.53 9.04
CA ASP A 288 9.72 -7.43 8.77
C ASP A 288 9.35 -7.81 7.31
N ASP A 289 10.33 -8.13 6.46
CA ASP A 289 10.13 -8.44 5.03
C ASP A 289 9.36 -7.32 4.28
N ASP A 290 9.47 -6.06 4.72
CA ASP A 290 8.77 -4.94 4.09
C ASP A 290 9.66 -4.20 3.09
N PHE A 291 9.04 -3.45 2.17
CA PHE A 291 9.72 -2.60 1.20
C PHE A 291 9.81 -1.18 1.73
N VAL A 292 11.03 -0.71 2.00
CA VAL A 292 11.26 0.62 2.58
C VAL A 292 11.39 1.73 1.54
N ASN A 293 11.03 2.94 1.95
CA ASN A 293 11.12 4.16 1.15
C ASN A 293 12.54 4.75 1.12
N ASN A 294 13.50 3.90 0.77
CA ASN A 294 14.91 4.27 0.66
C ASN A 294 15.56 3.50 -0.49
N ASN A 295 15.74 4.15 -1.62
CA ASN A 295 16.28 3.53 -2.84
C ASN A 295 17.72 3.02 -2.68
N LYS A 296 18.53 3.63 -1.81
CA LYS A 296 19.89 3.16 -1.54
C LYS A 296 19.89 1.82 -0.82
N VAL A 297 19.02 1.67 0.21
CA VAL A 297 18.90 0.42 0.96
C VAL A 297 18.31 -0.67 0.07
N MET A 298 17.22 -0.39 -0.63
CA MET A 298 16.59 -1.39 -1.50
C MET A 298 17.52 -1.86 -2.62
N ASN A 299 18.22 -0.95 -3.29
CA ASN A 299 19.19 -1.33 -4.32
C ASN A 299 20.37 -2.13 -3.75
N GLY A 300 20.79 -1.87 -2.53
CA GLY A 300 21.88 -2.59 -1.87
C GLY A 300 21.50 -3.99 -1.37
N LEU A 301 20.21 -4.31 -1.29
CA LEU A 301 19.71 -5.63 -0.88
C LEU A 301 19.21 -6.45 -2.08
N ALA A 302 19.14 -5.87 -3.28
CA ALA A 302 18.68 -6.55 -4.50
C ALA A 302 19.75 -7.49 -5.11
N ASP A 303 21.00 -7.41 -4.66
CA ASP A 303 22.14 -8.25 -5.06
C ASP A 303 22.32 -9.40 -4.05
#